data_bd181dd4b5a3c99acf596fed8b60bf29
#
_entry.id   bd181dd4b5a3c99acf596fed8b60bf29
#
_cell.length_a   1.000
_cell.length_b   1.000
_cell.length_c   1.000
_cell.angle_alpha   90.00
_cell.angle_beta   90.00
_cell.angle_gamma   90.00
#
_symmetry.space_group_name_H-M   'P 1'
#
loop_
_entity.id
_entity.type
_entity.pdbx_description
1 polymer ?
#
loop_
_entity_poly.entity_id
_entity_poly.type
_entity_poly.pdbx_seq_one_letter_code
_entity_poly.pdbx_strand_id
1 'polypeptide(L)'
;AKIFSDIGWHSTVIEGGYKSYRKAVLGDLDYLPAKFRLIVLSGPTGTAKTHILRLAAESGLQVLDLERLANHRGSLLGSEPGSLQPAQRLFESRLCATLQNFSPDRPIFIEAESNKIGQIHVPSALWASMRQANRVSLTAPIDARIAFLQRDYRHIIEQPDHLIELLTGLCQRYSTATFDLWKTTIKARDWHGFVHNLLKTHYDPS
;
A
#
# COMPACT_ATOMS: atom_id res chain seq x y z
N ALA A 1 30.03 13.03 15.29
CA ALA A 1 30.79 11.86 15.72
C ALA A 1 31.70 12.20 16.93
N LYS A 2 32.60 13.19 16.81
CA LYS A 2 33.57 13.51 17.88
C LYS A 2 32.87 13.75 19.24
N ILE A 3 31.82 14.58 19.32
CA ILE A 3 31.06 14.86 20.55
C ILE A 3 30.46 13.56 21.14
N PHE A 4 29.93 12.69 20.31
CA PHE A 4 29.36 11.41 20.77
C PHE A 4 30.44 10.45 21.28
N SER A 5 31.61 10.41 20.61
CA SER A 5 32.76 9.65 21.09
C SER A 5 33.29 10.18 22.43
N ASP A 6 33.34 11.50 22.59
CA ASP A 6 33.85 12.13 23.82
C ASP A 6 32.98 11.82 25.05
N ILE A 7 31.68 11.51 24.84
CA ILE A 7 30.75 11.08 25.89
C ILE A 7 30.58 9.55 25.98
N GLY A 8 31.46 8.78 25.33
CA GLY A 8 31.50 7.32 25.38
C GLY A 8 30.49 6.60 24.48
N TRP A 9 29.85 7.29 23.54
CA TRP A 9 28.96 6.68 22.57
C TRP A 9 29.70 6.23 21.31
N HIS A 10 29.44 4.99 20.89
CA HIS A 10 29.91 4.52 19.60
C HIS A 10 29.27 5.34 18.47
N SER A 11 30.10 6.00 17.69
CA SER A 11 29.63 6.80 16.56
C SER A 11 30.44 6.52 15.31
N THR A 12 29.76 6.26 14.20
CA THR A 12 30.37 6.06 12.88
C THR A 12 29.97 7.21 11.98
N VAL A 13 30.93 7.73 11.22
CA VAL A 13 30.69 8.78 10.22
C VAL A 13 30.60 8.14 8.85
N ILE A 14 29.54 8.44 8.11
CA ILE A 14 29.45 8.09 6.69
C ILE A 14 30.27 9.12 5.91
N GLU A 15 31.28 8.67 5.20
CA GLU A 15 32.07 9.54 4.32
C GLU A 15 31.17 10.17 3.25
N GLY A 16 31.26 11.50 3.08
CA GLY A 16 30.36 12.29 2.25
C GLY A 16 28.95 12.50 2.83
N GLY A 17 28.70 12.01 4.07
CA GLY A 17 27.48 12.24 4.84
C GLY A 17 26.21 11.75 4.18
N TYR A 18 25.07 12.42 4.48
CA TYR A 18 23.75 12.05 3.96
C TYR A 18 23.68 12.01 2.42
N LYS A 19 24.44 12.86 1.73
CA LYS A 19 24.45 12.89 0.25
C LYS A 19 24.98 11.58 -0.33
N SER A 20 26.07 11.03 0.22
CA SER A 20 26.64 9.75 -0.21
C SER A 20 25.69 8.59 0.13
N TYR A 21 25.12 8.57 1.33
CA TYR A 21 24.09 7.60 1.70
C TYR A 21 22.91 7.62 0.71
N ARG A 22 22.40 8.81 0.39
CA ARG A 22 21.27 8.94 -0.52
C ARG A 22 21.58 8.46 -1.93
N LYS A 23 22.81 8.76 -2.43
CA LYS A 23 23.27 8.27 -3.73
C LYS A 23 23.34 6.74 -3.76
N ALA A 24 23.82 6.11 -2.68
CA ALA A 24 23.87 4.65 -2.58
C ALA A 24 22.44 4.04 -2.59
N VAL A 25 21.51 4.57 -1.79
CA VAL A 25 20.11 4.11 -1.77
C VAL A 25 19.48 4.17 -3.17
N LEU A 26 19.65 5.28 -3.90
CA LEU A 26 19.09 5.40 -5.24
C LEU A 26 19.74 4.41 -6.21
N GLY A 27 21.07 4.29 -6.17
CA GLY A 27 21.80 3.31 -7.00
C GLY A 27 21.32 1.87 -6.72
N ASP A 28 21.15 1.51 -5.45
CA ASP A 28 20.65 0.19 -5.08
C ASP A 28 19.22 -0.06 -5.59
N LEU A 29 18.34 0.93 -5.49
CA LEU A 29 16.96 0.82 -5.97
C LEU A 29 16.86 0.71 -7.50
N ASP A 30 17.86 1.18 -8.24
CA ASP A 30 17.90 1.04 -9.70
C ASP A 30 18.24 -0.39 -10.15
N TYR A 31 19.02 -1.16 -9.38
CA TYR A 31 19.46 -2.50 -9.81
C TYR A 31 18.94 -3.66 -8.95
N LEU A 32 18.67 -3.47 -7.64
CA LEU A 32 18.24 -4.55 -6.76
C LEU A 32 16.96 -5.23 -7.22
N PRO A 33 15.91 -4.50 -7.66
CA PRO A 33 14.66 -5.15 -8.06
C PRO A 33 14.82 -6.22 -9.15
N ALA A 34 15.76 -6.01 -10.07
CA ALA A 34 16.02 -6.94 -11.16
C ALA A 34 16.70 -8.26 -10.72
N LYS A 35 17.26 -8.30 -9.51
CA LYS A 35 17.88 -9.51 -8.95
C LYS A 35 16.87 -10.51 -8.40
N PHE A 36 15.63 -10.09 -8.18
CA PHE A 36 14.63 -10.90 -7.51
C PHE A 36 13.58 -11.43 -8.49
N ARG A 37 13.14 -12.65 -8.23
CA ARG A 37 11.94 -13.20 -8.84
C ARG A 37 10.72 -12.69 -8.07
N LEU A 38 9.99 -11.75 -8.65
CA LEU A 38 8.75 -11.23 -8.07
C LEU A 38 7.56 -12.11 -8.45
N ILE A 39 6.62 -12.26 -7.51
CA ILE A 39 5.29 -12.85 -7.72
C ILE A 39 4.27 -11.82 -7.26
N VAL A 40 3.51 -11.28 -8.20
CA VAL A 40 2.53 -10.22 -7.94
C VAL A 40 1.18 -10.83 -7.62
N LEU A 41 0.67 -10.57 -6.42
CA LEU A 41 -0.68 -10.94 -6.01
C LEU A 41 -1.66 -9.88 -6.50
N SER A 42 -2.55 -10.26 -7.41
CA SER A 42 -3.54 -9.39 -8.03
C SER A 42 -4.97 -9.86 -7.72
N GLY A 43 -5.94 -9.00 -7.97
CA GLY A 43 -7.35 -9.32 -7.77
C GLY A 43 -8.16 -8.08 -7.38
N PRO A 44 -9.47 -8.10 -7.53
CA PRO A 44 -10.36 -7.00 -7.21
C PRO A 44 -10.27 -6.55 -5.74
N THR A 45 -10.71 -5.33 -5.46
CA THR A 45 -10.81 -4.80 -4.09
C THR A 45 -11.68 -5.71 -3.22
N GLY A 46 -11.25 -5.97 -1.99
CA GLY A 46 -11.95 -6.85 -1.05
C GLY A 46 -11.64 -8.35 -1.17
N THR A 47 -10.69 -8.76 -2.03
CA THR A 47 -10.24 -10.18 -2.12
C THR A 47 -9.21 -10.57 -1.07
N ALA A 48 -8.99 -9.73 -0.07
CA ALA A 48 -8.08 -9.97 1.06
C ALA A 48 -6.59 -10.16 0.70
N LYS A 49 -6.11 -9.56 -0.40
CA LYS A 49 -4.71 -9.66 -0.86
C LYS A 49 -3.70 -9.36 0.25
N THR A 50 -3.83 -8.20 0.88
CA THR A 50 -2.92 -7.74 1.95
C THR A 50 -2.96 -8.69 3.16
N HIS A 51 -4.13 -9.23 3.50
CA HIS A 51 -4.25 -10.22 4.57
C HIS A 51 -3.54 -11.54 4.24
N ILE A 52 -3.69 -12.03 3.00
CA ILE A 52 -2.98 -13.24 2.50
C ILE A 52 -1.47 -13.02 2.51
N LEU A 53 -0.99 -11.85 2.07
CA LEU A 53 0.43 -11.54 2.10
C LEU A 53 0.98 -11.48 3.54
N ARG A 54 0.19 -10.99 4.50
CA ARG A 54 0.58 -10.99 5.90
C ARG A 54 0.74 -12.42 6.43
N LEU A 55 -0.23 -13.30 6.18
CA LEU A 55 -0.14 -14.72 6.55
C LEU A 55 1.04 -15.42 5.86
N ALA A 56 1.33 -15.08 4.61
CA ALA A 56 2.49 -15.59 3.89
C ALA A 56 3.80 -15.16 4.57
N ALA A 57 3.90 -13.92 5.01
CA ALA A 57 5.07 -13.42 5.77
C ALA A 57 5.22 -14.14 7.11
N GLU A 58 4.13 -14.33 7.85
CA GLU A 58 4.10 -15.10 9.10
C GLU A 58 4.53 -16.56 8.91
N SER A 59 4.25 -17.11 7.73
CA SER A 59 4.70 -18.46 7.32
C SER A 59 6.16 -18.49 6.82
N GLY A 60 6.90 -17.39 6.93
CA GLY A 60 8.31 -17.30 6.55
C GLY A 60 8.58 -17.06 5.07
N LEU A 61 7.58 -16.70 4.26
CA LEU A 61 7.80 -16.26 2.88
C LEU A 61 8.32 -14.81 2.83
N GLN A 62 9.08 -14.49 1.79
CA GLN A 62 9.51 -13.11 1.56
C GLN A 62 8.36 -12.30 0.97
N VAL A 63 7.92 -11.29 1.69
CA VAL A 63 6.83 -10.41 1.29
C VAL A 63 7.29 -8.97 1.31
N LEU A 64 7.10 -8.27 0.18
CA LEU A 64 7.32 -6.85 0.07
C LEU A 64 5.98 -6.11 0.17
N ASP A 65 5.70 -5.59 1.34
CA ASP A 65 4.48 -4.86 1.67
C ASP A 65 4.70 -3.35 1.42
N LEU A 66 4.36 -2.91 0.22
CA LEU A 66 4.52 -1.51 -0.19
C LEU A 66 3.55 -0.58 0.54
N GLU A 67 2.33 -1.03 0.83
CA GLU A 67 1.34 -0.26 1.57
C GLU A 67 1.83 0.05 2.98
N ARG A 68 2.36 -0.95 3.68
CA ARG A 68 2.95 -0.76 5.00
C ARG A 68 4.16 0.18 4.97
N LEU A 69 5.05 0.04 3.99
CA LEU A 69 6.20 0.94 3.83
C LEU A 69 5.78 2.37 3.55
N ALA A 70 4.70 2.55 2.79
CA ALA A 70 4.11 3.85 2.47
C ALA A 70 3.17 4.39 3.55
N ASN A 71 2.83 3.57 4.56
CA ASN A 71 1.82 3.88 5.57
C ASN A 71 0.49 4.34 4.95
N HIS A 72 0.00 3.58 3.96
CA HIS A 72 -1.19 3.90 3.18
C HIS A 72 -1.72 2.67 2.44
N ARG A 73 -3.01 2.41 2.49
CA ARG A 73 -3.66 1.23 1.86
C ARG A 73 -3.92 1.37 0.36
N GLY A 74 -3.20 2.21 -0.35
CA GLY A 74 -3.30 2.36 -1.81
C GLY A 74 -4.64 2.93 -2.33
N SER A 75 -5.72 2.84 -1.58
CA SER A 75 -7.07 3.26 -1.96
C SER A 75 -7.40 4.70 -1.53
N LEU A 76 -8.51 5.25 -2.03
CA LEU A 76 -9.02 6.55 -1.61
C LEU A 76 -9.26 6.66 -0.09
N LEU A 77 -9.76 5.58 0.51
CA LEU A 77 -10.01 5.48 1.95
C LEU A 77 -8.79 4.89 2.70
N GLY A 78 -7.63 4.88 2.03
CA GLY A 78 -6.45 4.17 2.48
C GLY A 78 -5.56 4.92 3.45
N SER A 79 -5.91 6.14 3.85
CA SER A 79 -5.17 6.87 4.89
C SER A 79 -5.32 6.16 6.23
N GLU A 80 -4.20 5.83 6.89
CA GLU A 80 -4.24 5.28 8.24
C GLU A 80 -4.59 6.39 9.25
N PRO A 81 -5.59 6.17 10.13
CA PRO A 81 -5.99 7.19 11.10
C PRO A 81 -4.83 7.63 12.00
N GLY A 82 -4.62 8.94 12.11
CA GLY A 82 -3.62 9.51 13.02
C GLY A 82 -2.16 9.36 12.59
N SER A 83 -1.89 8.91 11.36
CA SER A 83 -0.53 8.66 10.90
C SER A 83 -0.32 9.22 9.48
N LEU A 84 0.75 10.00 9.32
CA LEU A 84 1.11 10.60 8.02
C LEU A 84 1.94 9.62 7.19
N GLN A 85 1.80 9.72 5.87
CA GLN A 85 2.72 9.03 4.96
C GLN A 85 4.16 9.52 5.19
N PRO A 86 5.16 8.62 5.08
CA PRO A 86 6.55 9.04 5.14
C PRO A 86 6.89 9.95 3.94
N ALA A 87 7.91 10.79 4.09
CA ALA A 87 8.48 11.45 2.93
C ALA A 87 9.03 10.42 1.93
N GLN A 88 9.00 10.72 0.63
CA GLN A 88 9.50 9.85 -0.45
C GLN A 88 10.88 9.24 -0.15
N ARG A 89 11.81 10.08 0.36
CA ARG A 89 13.18 9.64 0.69
C ARG A 89 13.23 8.60 1.80
N LEU A 90 12.33 8.70 2.79
CA LEU A 90 12.26 7.74 3.88
C LEU A 90 11.65 6.42 3.40
N PHE A 91 10.60 6.47 2.57
CA PHE A 91 10.04 5.29 1.92
C PHE A 91 11.10 4.54 1.10
N GLU A 92 11.85 5.25 0.25
CA GLU A 92 12.90 4.65 -0.57
C GLU A 92 14.03 4.05 0.26
N SER A 93 14.42 4.69 1.37
CA SER A 93 15.43 4.14 2.29
C SER A 93 14.94 2.85 2.97
N ARG A 94 13.67 2.82 3.40
CA ARG A 94 13.04 1.63 3.99
C ARG A 94 12.90 0.50 2.96
N LEU A 95 12.48 0.83 1.75
CA LEU A 95 12.35 -0.11 0.65
C LEU A 95 13.71 -0.73 0.30
N CYS A 96 14.76 0.09 0.15
CA CYS A 96 16.12 -0.37 -0.10
C CYS A 96 16.60 -1.33 0.99
N ALA A 97 16.45 -0.96 2.26
CA ALA A 97 16.82 -1.81 3.39
C ALA A 97 16.04 -3.13 3.41
N THR A 98 14.74 -3.10 3.07
CA THR A 98 13.92 -4.31 2.97
C THR A 98 14.43 -5.24 1.86
N LEU A 99 14.72 -4.71 0.67
CA LEU A 99 15.25 -5.49 -0.45
C LEU A 99 16.62 -6.08 -0.15
N GLN A 100 17.50 -5.34 0.53
CA GLN A 100 18.83 -5.82 0.93
C GLN A 100 18.78 -7.00 1.92
N ASN A 101 17.69 -7.14 2.68
CA ASN A 101 17.50 -8.23 3.62
C ASN A 101 16.87 -9.49 2.99
N PHE A 102 16.44 -9.43 1.74
CA PHE A 102 15.86 -10.56 1.05
C PHE A 102 16.94 -11.43 0.38
N SER A 103 16.69 -12.75 0.35
CA SER A 103 17.52 -13.71 -0.41
C SER A 103 17.11 -13.71 -1.89
N PRO A 104 18.05 -13.53 -2.83
CA PRO A 104 17.76 -13.63 -4.26
C PRO A 104 17.28 -15.02 -4.73
N ASP A 105 17.63 -16.07 -3.98
CA ASP A 105 17.27 -17.46 -4.31
C ASP A 105 15.79 -17.77 -4.02
N ARG A 106 15.10 -16.89 -3.28
CA ARG A 106 13.71 -17.06 -2.88
C ARG A 106 12.83 -16.02 -3.56
N PRO A 107 11.61 -16.39 -4.00
CA PRO A 107 10.70 -15.41 -4.58
C PRO A 107 10.23 -14.39 -3.53
N ILE A 108 9.96 -13.17 -4.00
CA ILE A 108 9.32 -12.13 -3.21
C ILE A 108 7.87 -12.01 -3.67
N PHE A 109 6.94 -12.14 -2.73
CA PHE A 109 5.52 -11.88 -2.96
C PHE A 109 5.24 -10.40 -2.72
N ILE A 110 4.47 -9.77 -3.62
CA ILE A 110 4.16 -8.35 -3.59
C ILE A 110 2.72 -8.12 -4.03
N GLU A 111 2.03 -7.15 -3.47
CA GLU A 111 0.68 -6.77 -3.93
C GLU A 111 0.74 -6.00 -5.26
N ALA A 112 -0.27 -6.23 -6.12
CA ALA A 112 -0.45 -5.47 -7.34
C ALA A 112 -0.93 -4.05 -6.99
N GLU A 113 0.02 -3.14 -6.87
CA GLU A 113 -0.22 -1.73 -6.63
C GLU A 113 -0.04 -0.90 -7.91
N SER A 114 -0.52 0.33 -7.90
CA SER A 114 -0.15 1.31 -8.92
C SER A 114 1.27 1.81 -8.69
N ASN A 115 1.81 2.56 -9.67
CA ASN A 115 3.11 3.22 -9.50
C ASN A 115 3.09 4.35 -8.45
N LYS A 116 1.90 4.64 -7.88
CA LYS A 116 1.70 5.67 -6.87
C LYS A 116 0.80 5.15 -5.75
N ILE A 117 1.25 5.25 -4.51
CA ILE A 117 0.55 4.85 -3.29
C ILE A 117 0.33 6.11 -2.44
N GLY A 118 -0.88 6.68 -2.47
CA GLY A 118 -1.13 8.00 -1.90
C GLY A 118 -0.25 9.06 -2.56
N GLN A 119 0.69 9.66 -1.82
CA GLN A 119 1.65 10.64 -2.33
C GLN A 119 3.03 10.04 -2.67
N ILE A 120 3.23 8.74 -2.40
CA ILE A 120 4.50 8.04 -2.61
C ILE A 120 4.55 7.46 -4.01
N HIS A 121 5.70 7.60 -4.68
CA HIS A 121 5.98 6.96 -5.95
C HIS A 121 6.85 5.72 -5.77
N VAL A 122 6.42 4.61 -6.39
CA VAL A 122 7.22 3.39 -6.44
C VAL A 122 8.41 3.63 -7.39
N PRO A 123 9.66 3.30 -7.00
CA PRO A 123 10.82 3.44 -7.87
C PRO A 123 10.62 2.76 -9.22
N SER A 124 11.05 3.41 -10.30
CA SER A 124 10.80 2.98 -11.67
C SER A 124 11.29 1.56 -11.98
N ALA A 125 12.46 1.19 -11.46
CA ALA A 125 13.02 -0.14 -11.66
C ALA A 125 12.18 -1.22 -10.96
N LEU A 126 11.69 -0.98 -9.74
CA LEU A 126 10.78 -1.91 -9.06
C LEU A 126 9.46 -2.02 -9.82
N TRP A 127 8.89 -0.88 -10.24
CA TRP A 127 7.65 -0.88 -11.02
C TRP A 127 7.80 -1.66 -12.34
N ALA A 128 8.92 -1.49 -13.04
CA ALA A 128 9.21 -2.26 -14.26
C ALA A 128 9.29 -3.77 -13.99
N SER A 129 9.97 -4.17 -12.90
CA SER A 129 10.06 -5.57 -12.48
C SER A 129 8.67 -6.14 -12.10
N MET A 130 7.83 -5.38 -11.40
CA MET A 130 6.46 -5.80 -11.06
C MET A 130 5.58 -6.01 -12.30
N ARG A 131 5.75 -5.18 -13.32
CA ARG A 131 4.98 -5.31 -14.59
C ARG A 131 5.31 -6.56 -15.37
N GLN A 132 6.54 -7.04 -15.27
CA GLN A 132 7.03 -8.24 -15.96
C GLN A 132 6.89 -9.52 -15.11
N ALA A 133 6.56 -9.38 -13.84
CA ALA A 133 6.48 -10.49 -12.90
C ALA A 133 5.29 -11.42 -13.18
N ASN A 134 5.45 -12.69 -12.78
CA ASN A 134 4.35 -13.64 -12.74
C ASN A 134 3.25 -13.13 -11.80
N ARG A 135 1.99 -13.35 -12.20
CA ARG A 135 0.81 -12.90 -11.45
C ARG A 135 0.03 -14.08 -10.91
N VAL A 136 -0.39 -13.98 -9.66
CA VAL A 136 -1.39 -14.84 -9.03
C VAL A 136 -2.64 -13.99 -8.83
N SER A 137 -3.72 -14.35 -9.53
CA SER A 137 -4.98 -13.61 -9.45
C SER A 137 -5.91 -14.25 -8.43
N LEU A 138 -6.36 -13.45 -7.47
CA LEU A 138 -7.37 -13.83 -6.49
C LEU A 138 -8.75 -13.41 -6.99
N THR A 139 -9.72 -14.28 -6.81
CA THR A 139 -11.13 -14.01 -7.09
C THR A 139 -11.97 -14.37 -5.86
N ALA A 140 -13.03 -13.63 -5.65
CA ALA A 140 -14.01 -13.93 -4.62
C ALA A 140 -15.41 -13.43 -5.06
N PRO A 141 -16.50 -14.11 -4.66
CA PRO A 141 -17.86 -13.62 -4.86
C PRO A 141 -18.04 -12.23 -4.27
N ILE A 142 -18.89 -11.41 -4.90
CA ILE A 142 -19.08 -10.02 -4.48
C ILE A 142 -19.51 -9.91 -3.02
N ASP A 143 -20.39 -10.79 -2.55
CA ASP A 143 -20.86 -10.77 -1.15
C ASP A 143 -19.76 -11.08 -0.15
N ALA A 144 -18.83 -11.99 -0.48
CA ALA A 144 -17.66 -12.28 0.33
C ALA A 144 -16.72 -11.08 0.40
N ARG A 145 -16.54 -10.36 -0.71
CA ARG A 145 -15.75 -9.13 -0.78
C ARG A 145 -16.37 -8.01 0.06
N ILE A 146 -17.70 -7.85 -0.01
CA ILE A 146 -18.44 -6.88 0.80
C ILE A 146 -18.25 -7.18 2.29
N ALA A 147 -18.48 -8.43 2.71
CA ALA A 147 -18.33 -8.85 4.09
C ALA A 147 -16.88 -8.63 4.60
N PHE A 148 -15.88 -8.90 3.77
CA PHE A 148 -14.49 -8.63 4.10
C PHE A 148 -14.24 -7.13 4.28
N LEU A 149 -14.68 -6.29 3.36
CA LEU A 149 -14.48 -4.84 3.42
C LEU A 149 -15.20 -4.21 4.62
N GLN A 150 -16.41 -4.63 4.95
CA GLN A 150 -17.14 -4.15 6.13
C GLN A 150 -16.36 -4.44 7.42
N ARG A 151 -15.70 -5.59 7.50
CA ARG A 151 -14.87 -5.96 8.66
C ARG A 151 -13.55 -5.18 8.69
N ASP A 152 -12.88 -5.07 7.55
CA ASP A 152 -11.55 -4.46 7.45
C ASP A 152 -11.60 -2.93 7.62
N TYR A 153 -12.69 -2.29 7.20
CA TYR A 153 -12.92 -0.84 7.31
C TYR A 153 -13.90 -0.48 8.44
N ARG A 154 -14.05 -1.33 9.45
CA ARG A 154 -14.95 -1.11 10.57
C ARG A 154 -14.75 0.25 11.24
N HIS A 155 -13.52 0.68 11.43
CA HIS A 155 -13.16 1.97 12.00
C HIS A 155 -13.70 3.18 11.22
N ILE A 156 -13.89 3.05 9.89
CA ILE A 156 -14.51 4.09 9.05
C ILE A 156 -16.04 3.99 9.12
N ILE A 157 -16.56 2.77 9.10
CA ILE A 157 -18.01 2.49 9.20
C ILE A 157 -18.61 3.05 10.49
N GLU A 158 -17.84 3.04 11.57
CA GLU A 158 -18.25 3.60 12.87
C GLU A 158 -18.33 5.13 12.87
N GLN A 159 -17.83 5.81 11.82
CA GLN A 159 -17.81 7.27 11.65
C GLN A 159 -18.46 7.69 10.33
N PRO A 160 -19.81 7.56 10.18
CA PRO A 160 -20.50 7.78 8.90
C PRO A 160 -20.31 9.19 8.33
N ASP A 161 -20.31 10.23 9.17
CA ASP A 161 -20.15 11.62 8.70
C ASP A 161 -18.74 11.84 8.13
N HIS A 162 -17.72 11.30 8.78
CA HIS A 162 -16.34 11.35 8.29
C HIS A 162 -16.19 10.57 6.98
N LEU A 163 -16.86 9.42 6.82
CA LEU A 163 -16.87 8.69 5.55
C LEU A 163 -17.47 9.52 4.43
N ILE A 164 -18.58 10.23 4.69
CA ILE A 164 -19.20 11.14 3.70
C ILE A 164 -18.24 12.27 3.30
N GLU A 165 -17.51 12.84 4.25
CA GLU A 165 -16.49 13.85 3.97
C GLU A 165 -15.37 13.31 3.07
N LEU A 166 -14.83 12.13 3.37
CA LEU A 166 -13.80 11.46 2.55
C LEU A 166 -14.30 11.23 1.11
N LEU A 167 -15.55 10.78 0.96
CA LEU A 167 -16.16 10.54 -0.34
C LEU A 167 -16.42 11.84 -1.13
N THR A 168 -16.50 12.99 -0.46
CA THR A 168 -16.67 14.29 -1.13
C THR A 168 -15.51 14.58 -2.10
N GLY A 169 -14.32 14.07 -1.85
CA GLY A 169 -13.20 14.12 -2.80
C GLY A 169 -13.46 13.40 -4.14
N LEU A 170 -14.49 12.54 -4.20
CA LEU A 170 -14.90 11.82 -5.42
C LEU A 170 -16.07 12.47 -6.15
N CYS A 171 -16.74 13.45 -5.55
CA CYS A 171 -17.98 14.01 -6.11
C CYS A 171 -17.83 14.56 -7.54
N GLN A 172 -16.63 15.02 -7.92
CA GLN A 172 -16.36 15.49 -9.28
C GLN A 172 -16.25 14.35 -10.33
N ARG A 173 -16.11 13.09 -9.89
CA ARG A 173 -15.94 11.94 -10.77
C ARG A 173 -17.25 11.18 -11.02
N TYR A 174 -18.28 11.45 -10.25
CA TYR A 174 -19.55 10.72 -10.28
C TYR A 174 -20.74 11.68 -10.43
N SER A 175 -21.87 11.13 -10.92
CA SER A 175 -23.11 11.91 -10.99
C SER A 175 -23.60 12.23 -9.57
N THR A 176 -24.33 13.34 -9.46
CA THR A 176 -25.00 13.74 -8.21
C THR A 176 -25.87 12.61 -7.66
N ALA A 177 -26.60 11.89 -8.55
CA ALA A 177 -27.44 10.76 -8.18
C ALA A 177 -26.64 9.61 -7.51
N THR A 178 -25.45 9.28 -8.03
CA THR A 178 -24.58 8.25 -7.41
C THR A 178 -24.12 8.69 -6.02
N PHE A 179 -23.71 9.94 -5.90
CA PHE A 179 -23.22 10.47 -4.63
C PHE A 179 -24.35 10.58 -3.58
N ASP A 180 -25.54 10.96 -3.98
CA ASP A 180 -26.73 11.01 -3.09
C ASP A 180 -27.16 9.60 -2.66
N LEU A 181 -27.07 8.61 -3.55
CA LEU A 181 -27.29 7.21 -3.19
C LEU A 181 -26.31 6.75 -2.11
N TRP A 182 -25.00 7.06 -2.26
CA TRP A 182 -24.01 6.73 -1.25
C TRP A 182 -24.30 7.38 0.09
N LYS A 183 -24.63 8.68 0.11
CA LYS A 183 -25.01 9.40 1.34
C LYS A 183 -26.23 8.77 2.00
N THR A 184 -27.26 8.41 1.20
CA THR A 184 -28.49 7.83 1.72
C THR A 184 -28.25 6.47 2.35
N THR A 185 -27.51 5.59 1.68
CA THR A 185 -27.18 4.25 2.20
C THR A 185 -26.29 4.33 3.44
N ILE A 186 -25.31 5.24 3.48
CA ILE A 186 -24.45 5.48 4.66
C ILE A 186 -25.28 5.96 5.85
N LYS A 187 -26.16 6.96 5.65
CA LYS A 187 -27.03 7.50 6.71
C LYS A 187 -28.02 6.45 7.22
N ALA A 188 -28.54 5.60 6.34
CA ALA A 188 -29.41 4.46 6.68
C ALA A 188 -28.65 3.30 7.33
N ARG A 189 -27.32 3.37 7.41
CA ARG A 189 -26.43 2.26 7.83
C ARG A 189 -26.61 0.98 7.00
N ASP A 190 -27.08 1.12 5.76
CA ASP A 190 -27.08 0.04 4.78
C ASP A 190 -25.66 -0.12 4.19
N TRP A 191 -24.78 -0.71 4.98
CA TRP A 191 -23.37 -0.91 4.61
C TRP A 191 -23.22 -1.87 3.44
N HIS A 192 -24.10 -2.88 3.35
CA HIS A 192 -24.06 -3.82 2.24
C HIS A 192 -24.38 -3.12 0.92
N GLY A 193 -25.49 -2.37 0.86
CA GLY A 193 -25.88 -1.61 -0.32
C GLY A 193 -24.83 -0.55 -0.71
N PHE A 194 -24.28 0.17 0.26
CA PHE A 194 -23.21 1.14 0.03
C PHE A 194 -21.97 0.50 -0.60
N VAL A 195 -21.41 -0.55 0.05
CA VAL A 195 -20.17 -1.20 -0.42
C VAL A 195 -20.38 -1.88 -1.77
N HIS A 196 -21.53 -2.53 -1.96
CA HIS A 196 -21.88 -3.15 -3.23
C HIS A 196 -21.90 -2.11 -4.39
N ASN A 197 -22.56 -0.96 -4.17
CA ASN A 197 -22.61 0.08 -5.17
C ASN A 197 -21.21 0.68 -5.42
N LEU A 198 -20.44 0.94 -4.36
CA LEU A 198 -19.08 1.46 -4.46
C LEU A 198 -18.16 0.52 -5.24
N LEU A 199 -18.24 -0.80 -5.00
CA LEU A 199 -17.49 -1.79 -5.75
C LEU A 199 -17.83 -1.72 -7.24
N LYS A 200 -19.12 -1.74 -7.59
CA LYS A 200 -19.57 -1.72 -9.00
C LYS A 200 -19.24 -0.43 -9.73
N THR A 201 -19.30 0.71 -9.06
CA THR A 201 -19.16 2.01 -9.72
C THR A 201 -17.75 2.55 -9.71
N HIS A 202 -16.95 2.20 -8.71
CA HIS A 202 -15.60 2.76 -8.54
C HIS A 202 -14.47 1.75 -8.76
N TYR A 203 -14.59 0.56 -8.18
CA TYR A 203 -13.48 -0.40 -8.17
C TYR A 203 -13.54 -1.41 -9.32
N ASP A 204 -14.70 -1.83 -9.75
CA ASP A 204 -14.91 -2.82 -10.81
C ASP A 204 -15.80 -2.23 -11.93
N PRO A 205 -15.49 -1.08 -12.51
CA PRO A 205 -16.28 -0.57 -13.62
C PRO A 205 -16.19 -1.56 -14.78
N SER A 206 -17.35 -1.99 -15.29
CA SER A 206 -17.50 -2.86 -16.47
C SER A 206 -17.08 -2.15 -17.76
#